data_42a03cd75d5acbeead162dfcf75b4588
#
_entry.id   42a03cd75d5acbeead162dfcf75b4588
#
_cell.length_a   1.000
_cell.length_b   1.000
_cell.length_c   1.000
_cell.angle_alpha   90.00
_cell.angle_beta   90.00
_cell.angle_gamma   90.00
#
_symmetry.space_group_name_H-M   'P 1'
#
loop_
_entity.id
_entity.type
_entity.pdbx_description
1 polymer ?
#
loop_
_entity_poly.entity_id
_entity_poly.type
_entity_poly.pdbx_seq_one_letter_code
_entity_poly.pdbx_strand_id
1 'polypeptide(L)'
;MNNSVPLLTILLADDDPDDRLMVREAFEENHLLNPLHTVEDGEELMDYLYQRGKFAGIAVRPNLILLDLNMPRKNGIEALQEIKSDPSLRTIPVIVLTTSKAEEDILRTYDLGVNSFIVKPVTFDSLVELVKELGKYWFQLVELPNS
;
A
#
# COMPACT_ATOMS: atom_id res chain seq x y z
N MET A 1 11.50 28.32 5.38
CA MET A 1 11.55 27.80 5.60
C MET A 1 11.19 26.72 5.41
N ASN A 2 11.43 26.25 5.49
CA ASN A 2 11.01 25.35 5.27
C ASN A 2 10.59 24.42 6.05
N ASN A 3 10.11 24.36 6.54
CA ASN A 3 9.35 23.59 7.46
C ASN A 3 8.56 22.53 6.81
N SER A 4 8.98 22.09 5.70
CA SER A 4 8.29 21.04 5.01
C SER A 4 8.53 19.74 5.73
N VAL A 5 7.45 19.06 6.08
CA VAL A 5 7.51 17.72 6.61
C VAL A 5 7.63 16.75 5.43
N PRO A 6 8.55 15.80 5.49
CA PRO A 6 8.67 14.85 4.38
C PRO A 6 7.37 14.12 4.14
N LEU A 7 6.97 14.04 2.88
CA LEU A 7 5.76 13.31 2.51
C LEU A 7 6.04 11.80 2.56
N LEU A 8 5.07 11.06 3.08
CA LEU A 8 5.20 9.62 3.10
C LEU A 8 5.12 9.03 1.70
N THR A 9 5.99 8.10 1.41
CA THR A 9 5.97 7.37 0.15
C THR A 9 5.03 6.18 0.27
N ILE A 10 4.10 6.08 -0.65
CA ILE A 10 3.09 5.01 -0.65
C ILE A 10 3.38 4.07 -1.80
N LEU A 11 3.36 2.78 -1.52
CA LEU A 11 3.48 1.74 -2.55
C LEU A 11 2.17 0.99 -2.66
N LEU A 12 1.59 0.97 -3.85
CA LEU A 12 0.34 0.25 -4.13
C LEU A 12 0.65 -0.98 -4.96
N ALA A 13 0.26 -2.14 -4.46
CA ALA A 13 0.37 -3.40 -5.20
C ALA A 13 -1.03 -3.82 -5.62
N ASP A 14 -1.31 -3.76 -6.92
CA ASP A 14 -2.63 -4.06 -7.48
C ASP A 14 -2.44 -4.42 -8.95
N ASP A 15 -3.00 -5.55 -9.38
CA ASP A 15 -2.80 -6.04 -10.74
C ASP A 15 -3.67 -5.36 -11.78
N ASP A 16 -4.71 -4.66 -11.35
CA ASP A 16 -5.66 -4.02 -12.28
C ASP A 16 -5.23 -2.60 -12.59
N PRO A 17 -4.88 -2.29 -13.86
CA PRO A 17 -4.47 -0.93 -14.21
C PRO A 17 -5.56 0.11 -13.97
N ASP A 18 -6.82 -0.26 -14.12
CA ASP A 18 -7.92 0.67 -13.86
C ASP A 18 -8.01 1.00 -12.37
N ASP A 19 -7.79 0.00 -11.51
CA ASP A 19 -7.76 0.25 -10.07
C ASP A 19 -6.59 1.15 -9.68
N ARG A 20 -5.42 0.90 -10.26
CA ARG A 20 -4.26 1.74 -9.97
C ARG A 20 -4.50 3.18 -10.38
N LEU A 21 -5.11 3.38 -11.54
CA LEU A 21 -5.43 4.72 -12.00
C LEU A 21 -6.46 5.39 -11.09
N MET A 22 -7.48 4.65 -10.67
CA MET A 22 -8.50 5.20 -9.78
C MET A 22 -7.92 5.63 -8.44
N VAL A 23 -6.99 4.85 -7.88
CA VAL A 23 -6.35 5.22 -6.63
C VAL A 23 -5.53 6.50 -6.81
N ARG A 24 -4.79 6.59 -7.91
CA ARG A 24 -4.01 7.79 -8.21
C ARG A 24 -4.90 9.02 -8.34
N GLU A 25 -6.03 8.86 -9.04
CA GLU A 25 -6.98 9.97 -9.20
C GLU A 25 -7.64 10.33 -7.87
N ALA A 26 -7.87 9.35 -7.00
CA ALA A 26 -8.43 9.62 -5.68
C ALA A 26 -7.44 10.40 -4.81
N PHE A 27 -6.15 10.14 -4.94
CA PHE A 27 -5.12 10.95 -4.27
C PHE A 27 -5.16 12.38 -4.78
N GLU A 28 -5.27 12.55 -6.10
CA GLU A 28 -5.34 13.88 -6.70
C GLU A 28 -6.59 14.64 -6.26
N GLU A 29 -7.71 13.94 -6.20
CA GLU A 29 -8.97 14.54 -5.77
C GLU A 29 -8.89 15.05 -4.33
N ASN A 30 -8.12 14.39 -3.50
CA ASN A 30 -7.92 14.79 -2.11
C ASN A 30 -6.74 15.73 -1.93
N HIS A 31 -6.12 16.18 -3.02
CA HIS A 31 -4.97 17.09 -3.00
C HIS A 31 -3.80 16.53 -2.21
N LEU A 32 -3.64 15.21 -2.25
CA LEU A 32 -2.52 14.55 -1.58
C LEU A 32 -1.33 14.52 -2.52
N LEU A 33 -0.21 15.03 -2.06
CA LEU A 33 1.01 15.10 -2.84
C LEU A 33 2.00 13.98 -2.55
N ASN A 34 1.56 12.98 -1.79
CA ASN A 34 2.41 11.85 -1.44
C ASN A 34 2.87 11.10 -2.69
N PRO A 35 4.16 10.79 -2.80
CA PRO A 35 4.61 9.95 -3.91
C PRO A 35 3.88 8.60 -3.86
N LEU A 36 3.26 8.24 -4.96
CA LEU A 36 2.52 6.98 -5.09
C LEU A 36 3.18 6.16 -6.18
N HIS A 37 3.81 5.07 -5.79
CA HIS A 37 4.42 4.12 -6.72
C HIS A 37 3.53 2.90 -6.80
N THR A 38 3.53 2.23 -7.95
CA THR A 38 2.66 1.08 -8.14
C THR A 38 3.43 -0.11 -8.69
N VAL A 39 3.01 -1.30 -8.28
CA VAL A 39 3.49 -2.57 -8.81
C VAL A 39 2.27 -3.43 -9.12
N GLU A 40 2.41 -4.42 -10.00
CA GLU A 40 1.24 -5.13 -10.54
C GLU A 40 1.09 -6.57 -10.08
N ASP A 41 2.05 -7.13 -9.37
CA ASP A 41 1.92 -8.47 -8.82
C ASP A 41 2.87 -8.64 -7.65
N GLY A 42 2.78 -9.81 -7.02
CA GLY A 42 3.57 -10.06 -5.82
C GLY A 42 5.05 -10.20 -6.08
N GLU A 43 5.43 -10.70 -7.27
CA GLU A 43 6.84 -10.77 -7.60
C GLU A 43 7.43 -9.38 -7.81
N GLU A 44 6.70 -8.53 -8.51
CA GLU A 44 7.12 -7.16 -8.73
C GLU A 44 7.20 -6.39 -7.42
N LEU A 45 6.24 -6.64 -6.53
CA LEU A 45 6.26 -6.06 -5.19
C LEU A 45 7.55 -6.40 -4.45
N MET A 46 7.92 -7.68 -4.45
CA MET A 46 9.14 -8.09 -3.76
C MET A 46 10.39 -7.55 -4.43
N ASP A 47 10.39 -7.51 -5.77
CA ASP A 47 11.51 -6.90 -6.49
C ASP A 47 11.67 -5.43 -6.13
N TYR A 48 10.57 -4.71 -5.99
CA TYR A 48 10.60 -3.31 -5.58
C TYR A 48 11.18 -3.17 -4.18
N LEU A 49 10.67 -3.96 -3.24
CA LEU A 49 11.09 -3.85 -1.84
C LEU A 49 12.56 -4.24 -1.64
N TYR A 50 13.05 -5.19 -2.41
CA TYR A 50 14.45 -5.61 -2.34
C TYR A 50 15.35 -4.83 -3.29
N GLN A 51 14.78 -3.88 -4.02
CA GLN A 51 15.51 -3.02 -4.95
C GLN A 51 16.31 -3.83 -5.97
N ARG A 52 15.63 -4.80 -6.58
CA ARG A 52 16.28 -5.65 -7.57
C ARG A 52 15.51 -5.62 -8.90
N GLY A 53 16.08 -6.23 -9.94
CA GLY A 53 15.49 -6.22 -11.27
C GLY A 53 15.37 -4.81 -11.80
N LYS A 54 14.24 -4.47 -12.39
CA LYS A 54 14.03 -3.14 -12.98
C LYS A 54 13.98 -2.03 -11.95
N PHE A 55 13.90 -2.37 -10.67
CA PHE A 55 13.84 -1.38 -9.60
C PHE A 55 15.20 -1.11 -8.96
N ALA A 56 16.24 -1.80 -9.41
CA ALA A 56 17.56 -1.62 -8.83
C ALA A 56 18.02 -0.18 -8.99
N GLY A 57 18.37 0.46 -7.89
CA GLY A 57 18.89 1.81 -7.90
C GLY A 57 17.84 2.90 -8.02
N ILE A 58 16.57 2.57 -8.21
CA ILE A 58 15.52 3.57 -8.38
C ILE A 58 14.39 3.46 -7.36
N ALA A 59 14.22 2.29 -6.75
CA ALA A 59 13.14 2.10 -5.79
C ALA A 59 13.43 2.86 -4.51
N VAL A 60 12.40 3.52 -3.98
CA VAL A 60 12.46 4.23 -2.71
C VAL A 60 11.71 3.40 -1.69
N ARG A 61 12.30 3.19 -0.51
CA ARG A 61 11.64 2.42 0.54
C ARG A 61 10.31 3.07 0.88
N PRO A 62 9.19 2.34 0.80
CA PRO A 62 7.89 2.92 1.11
C PRO A 62 7.70 3.08 2.61
N ASN A 63 6.89 4.05 2.98
CA ASN A 63 6.47 4.25 4.37
C ASN A 63 5.17 3.51 4.67
N LEU A 64 4.44 3.13 3.63
CA LEU A 64 3.17 2.44 3.75
C LEU A 64 2.93 1.63 2.49
N ILE A 65 2.45 0.40 2.65
CA ILE A 65 2.08 -0.46 1.53
C ILE A 65 0.57 -0.65 1.54
N LEU A 66 -0.05 -0.36 0.38
CA LEU A 66 -1.45 -0.70 0.13
C LEU A 66 -1.42 -1.96 -0.73
N LEU A 67 -1.97 -3.05 -0.23
CA LEU A 67 -1.78 -4.36 -0.83
C LEU A 67 -3.09 -5.02 -1.20
N ASP A 68 -3.27 -5.33 -2.48
CA ASP A 68 -4.38 -6.16 -2.95
C ASP A 68 -4.00 -7.62 -2.75
N LEU A 69 -4.90 -8.40 -2.19
CA LEU A 69 -4.64 -9.82 -1.95
C LEU A 69 -4.71 -10.65 -3.24
N ASN A 70 -5.51 -10.22 -4.21
CA ASN A 70 -5.76 -11.01 -5.41
C ASN A 70 -4.90 -10.56 -6.57
N MET A 71 -3.66 -11.06 -6.60
CA MET A 71 -2.72 -10.72 -7.66
C MET A 71 -2.17 -12.00 -8.29
N PRO A 72 -1.80 -11.96 -9.59
CA PRO A 72 -1.21 -13.12 -10.24
C PRO A 72 0.23 -13.36 -9.79
N ARG A 73 0.75 -14.48 -10.18
CA ARG A 73 2.10 -14.96 -9.91
C ARG A 73 2.32 -15.19 -8.42
N LYS A 74 2.79 -14.18 -7.69
CA LYS A 74 2.84 -14.27 -6.25
C LYS A 74 1.67 -13.46 -5.73
N ASN A 75 0.73 -14.10 -5.03
CA ASN A 75 -0.46 -13.40 -4.54
C ASN A 75 -0.14 -12.55 -3.31
N GLY A 76 -1.12 -11.75 -2.89
CA GLY A 76 -0.90 -10.82 -1.79
C GLY A 76 -0.58 -11.48 -0.46
N ILE A 77 -1.17 -12.63 -0.20
CA ILE A 77 -0.90 -13.35 1.06
C ILE A 77 0.53 -13.86 1.08
N GLU A 78 0.99 -14.43 -0.02
CA GLU A 78 2.37 -14.91 -0.13
C GLU A 78 3.36 -13.76 0.04
N ALA A 79 3.09 -12.64 -0.63
CA ALA A 79 3.95 -11.47 -0.49
C ALA A 79 3.96 -10.95 0.94
N LEU A 80 2.80 -10.91 1.58
CA LEU A 80 2.68 -10.43 2.95
C LEU A 80 3.47 -11.34 3.90
N GLN A 81 3.40 -12.66 3.71
CA GLN A 81 4.17 -13.59 4.52
C GLN A 81 5.67 -13.32 4.40
N GLU A 82 6.12 -13.06 3.19
CA GLU A 82 7.53 -12.77 2.96
C GLU A 82 7.93 -11.46 3.61
N ILE A 83 7.11 -10.43 3.48
CA ILE A 83 7.38 -9.13 4.10
C ILE A 83 7.47 -9.27 5.62
N LYS A 84 6.53 -9.98 6.22
CA LYS A 84 6.49 -10.10 7.68
C LYS A 84 7.57 -11.02 8.23
N SER A 85 8.16 -11.85 7.37
CA SER A 85 9.26 -12.73 7.77
C SER A 85 10.63 -12.05 7.65
N ASP A 86 10.69 -10.90 7.00
CA ASP A 86 11.96 -10.21 6.76
C ASP A 86 12.14 -9.12 7.80
N PRO A 87 13.21 -9.18 8.61
CA PRO A 87 13.42 -8.18 9.67
C PRO A 87 13.52 -6.74 9.16
N SER A 88 13.97 -6.54 7.91
CA SER A 88 14.10 -5.19 7.37
C SER A 88 12.81 -4.68 6.77
N LEU A 89 11.88 -5.56 6.40
CA LEU A 89 10.63 -5.17 5.75
C LEU A 89 9.42 -5.20 6.68
N ARG A 90 9.46 -6.04 7.71
CA ARG A 90 8.28 -6.25 8.56
C ARG A 90 7.83 -5.01 9.32
N THR A 91 8.69 -4.01 9.41
CA THR A 91 8.34 -2.77 10.10
C THR A 91 7.55 -1.80 9.23
N ILE A 92 7.45 -2.07 7.92
CA ILE A 92 6.67 -1.22 7.04
C ILE A 92 5.18 -1.54 7.27
N PRO A 93 4.36 -0.53 7.62
CA PRO A 93 2.92 -0.77 7.79
C PRO A 93 2.28 -1.24 6.49
N VAL A 94 1.38 -2.21 6.60
CA VAL A 94 0.65 -2.73 5.44
C VAL A 94 -0.84 -2.61 5.70
N ILE A 95 -1.54 -2.00 4.76
CA ILE A 95 -2.99 -1.95 4.75
C ILE A 95 -3.46 -2.80 3.58
N VAL A 96 -4.30 -3.80 3.86
CA VAL A 96 -4.79 -4.69 2.82
C VAL A 96 -6.07 -4.11 2.22
N LEU A 97 -6.06 -3.95 0.90
CA LEU A 97 -7.22 -3.53 0.11
C LEU A 97 -7.62 -4.71 -0.77
N THR A 98 -8.85 -5.18 -0.66
CA THR A 98 -9.27 -6.31 -1.47
C THR A 98 -10.76 -6.29 -1.70
N THR A 99 -11.18 -6.84 -2.84
CA THR A 99 -12.59 -7.09 -3.12
C THR A 99 -13.00 -8.47 -2.65
N SER A 100 -12.05 -9.27 -2.18
CA SER A 100 -12.33 -10.61 -1.69
C SER A 100 -13.16 -10.55 -0.43
N LYS A 101 -14.20 -11.37 -0.39
CA LYS A 101 -15.04 -11.51 0.79
C LYS A 101 -14.83 -12.85 1.46
N ALA A 102 -13.80 -13.58 1.07
CA ALA A 102 -13.51 -14.86 1.66
C ALA A 102 -13.02 -14.63 3.09
N GLU A 103 -13.77 -15.14 4.05
CA GLU A 103 -13.39 -15.01 5.45
C GLU A 103 -12.02 -15.58 5.73
N GLU A 104 -11.69 -16.66 5.02
CA GLU A 104 -10.41 -17.31 5.18
C GLU A 104 -9.25 -16.36 4.85
N ASP A 105 -9.37 -15.59 3.77
CA ASP A 105 -8.35 -14.63 3.41
C ASP A 105 -8.23 -13.53 4.46
N ILE A 106 -9.37 -13.07 4.97
CA ILE A 106 -9.39 -12.05 6.00
C ILE A 106 -8.67 -12.54 7.26
N LEU A 107 -8.98 -13.76 7.69
CA LEU A 107 -8.36 -14.33 8.88
C LEU A 107 -6.86 -14.49 8.71
N ARG A 108 -6.43 -14.98 7.57
CA ARG A 108 -5.00 -15.12 7.29
C ARG A 108 -4.29 -13.78 7.31
N THR A 109 -4.96 -12.74 6.80
CA THR A 109 -4.40 -11.41 6.77
C THR A 109 -4.15 -10.89 8.18
N TYR A 110 -5.11 -11.06 9.06
CA TYR A 110 -4.94 -10.66 10.46
C TYR A 110 -3.85 -11.46 11.15
N ASP A 111 -3.80 -12.75 10.89
CA ASP A 111 -2.77 -13.60 11.49
C ASP A 111 -1.36 -13.18 11.08
N LEU A 112 -1.24 -12.55 9.92
CA LEU A 112 0.04 -12.09 9.43
C LEU A 112 0.43 -10.71 9.93
N GLY A 113 -0.41 -10.11 10.78
CA GLY A 113 -0.05 -8.86 11.44
C GLY A 113 -0.18 -7.61 10.59
N VAL A 114 -1.18 -7.57 9.72
CA VAL A 114 -1.44 -6.34 8.96
C VAL A 114 -1.98 -5.25 9.88
N ASN A 115 -1.74 -4.01 9.52
CA ASN A 115 -2.18 -2.88 10.31
C ASN A 115 -3.65 -2.59 10.14
N SER A 116 -4.20 -2.87 8.98
CA SER A 116 -5.61 -2.64 8.71
C SER A 116 -6.06 -3.49 7.54
N PHE A 117 -7.33 -3.83 7.54
CA PHE A 117 -7.96 -4.57 6.45
C PHE A 117 -9.17 -3.77 5.98
N ILE A 118 -9.22 -3.44 4.70
CA ILE A 118 -10.27 -2.61 4.14
C ILE A 118 -10.80 -3.27 2.89
N VAL A 119 -12.14 -3.40 2.81
CA VAL A 119 -12.78 -3.90 1.59
C VAL A 119 -12.75 -2.78 0.56
N LYS A 120 -12.20 -3.09 -0.60
CA LYS A 120 -12.04 -2.11 -1.68
C LYS A 120 -13.41 -1.60 -2.13
N PRO A 121 -13.64 -0.28 -2.17
CA PRO A 121 -14.92 0.25 -2.62
C PRO A 121 -15.11 0.06 -4.11
N VAL A 122 -16.38 -0.02 -4.53
CA VAL A 122 -16.71 -0.31 -5.92
C VAL A 122 -16.91 0.95 -6.76
N THR A 123 -17.04 2.12 -6.14
CA THR A 123 -17.23 3.37 -6.88
C THR A 123 -16.07 4.30 -6.65
N PHE A 124 -15.86 5.22 -7.62
CA PHE A 124 -14.80 6.21 -7.46
C PHE A 124 -15.06 7.12 -6.27
N ASP A 125 -16.31 7.56 -6.08
CA ASP A 125 -16.63 8.44 -4.95
C ASP A 125 -16.32 7.77 -3.62
N SER A 126 -16.63 6.49 -3.49
CA SER A 126 -16.31 5.75 -2.27
C SER A 126 -14.80 5.61 -2.08
N LEU A 127 -14.07 5.44 -3.17
CA LEU A 127 -12.62 5.36 -3.10
C LEU A 127 -12.01 6.70 -2.68
N VAL A 128 -12.55 7.81 -3.19
CA VAL A 128 -12.11 9.15 -2.79
C VAL A 128 -12.27 9.33 -1.28
N GLU A 129 -13.44 8.91 -0.74
CA GLU A 129 -13.66 9.00 0.71
C GLU A 129 -12.71 8.13 1.49
N LEU A 130 -12.44 6.92 1.00
CA LEU A 130 -11.50 6.03 1.66
C LEU A 130 -10.10 6.64 1.70
N VAL A 131 -9.63 7.17 0.59
CA VAL A 131 -8.30 7.77 0.51
C VAL A 131 -8.24 9.01 1.41
N LYS A 132 -9.32 9.77 1.48
CA LYS A 132 -9.40 10.92 2.39
C LYS A 132 -9.20 10.48 3.84
N GLU A 133 -9.86 9.40 4.26
CA GLU A 133 -9.70 8.89 5.62
C GLU A 133 -8.30 8.36 5.87
N LEU A 134 -7.73 7.66 4.89
CA LEU A 134 -6.35 7.19 5.01
C LEU A 134 -5.39 8.36 5.16
N GLY A 135 -5.63 9.43 4.39
CA GLY A 135 -4.79 10.62 4.47
C GLY A 135 -4.82 11.25 5.83
N LYS A 136 -6.01 11.36 6.42
CA LYS A 136 -6.15 11.94 7.75
C LYS A 136 -5.51 11.07 8.82
N TYR A 137 -5.67 9.76 8.70
CA TYR A 137 -5.28 8.84 9.76
C TYR A 137 -3.81 8.45 9.68
N TRP A 138 -3.37 8.04 8.49
CA TRP A 138 -2.03 7.49 8.33
C TRP A 138 -0.99 8.52 7.93
N PHE A 139 -1.35 9.41 7.01
CA PHE A 139 -0.35 10.30 6.41
C PHE A 139 0.01 11.44 7.33
N GLN A 140 -0.90 11.84 8.20
CA GLN A 140 -0.65 12.93 9.15
C GLN A 140 -0.08 12.44 10.47
N LEU A 141 -0.55 11.28 10.94
CA LEU A 141 -0.12 10.77 12.24
C LEU A 141 1.36 10.40 12.27
N VAL A 142 1.89 9.91 11.18
CA VAL A 142 3.27 9.47 11.12
C VAL A 142 4.24 10.64 11.28
N GLU A 143 3.80 11.85 11.01
CA GLU A 143 4.64 13.03 11.17
C GLU A 143 4.83 13.41 12.62
N LEU A 144 3.84 13.13 13.46
CA LEU A 144 3.82 13.61 14.82
C LEU A 144 4.93 13.05 15.70
N PRO A 145 5.26 11.76 15.65
CA PRO A 145 6.25 11.22 16.55
C PRO A 145 7.66 11.74 16.34
N ASN A 146 7.90 12.38 15.24
CA ASN A 146 9.23 12.86 14.90
C ASN A 146 9.43 14.33 15.26
N SER A 147 8.42 14.92 15.76
CA SER A 147 8.50 16.33 16.10
C SER A 147 9.16 16.56 17.45
#